data_f11280d41f0587f0689504f9cd7387d1
#
_entry.id   f11280d41f0587f0689504f9cd7387d1
#
_cell.length_a   1.000
_cell.length_b   1.000
_cell.length_c   1.000
_cell.angle_alpha   90.00
_cell.angle_beta   90.00
_cell.angle_gamma   90.00
#
_symmetry.space_group_name_H-M   'P 1'
#
loop_
_entity.id
_entity.type
_entity.pdbx_description
1 polymer ?
#
loop_
_entity_poly.entity_id
_entity_poly.type
_entity_poly.pdbx_seq_one_letter_code
_entity_poly.pdbx_strand_id
1 'polypeptide(L)'
;LFTPALVDLTALPAPFLSARPTMVSFFDQLRESRRMPEPKNYKYWRQEIAEVIAAATDGRYQETWSLENGQTYSIRGRPHPDGATAFLIEDITAEVTLTRNFRAELEQSQSLLDKLEDGFAVFSASGVLTFCNAAYRDQWKQDPDKSFAEITINDAIRVWQKMSAANPLWPDVAEVVMGRG
;
A
#
# COMPACT_ATOMS: atom_id res chain seq x y z
N LEU A 1 -0.43 32.91 -0.27
CA LEU A 1 -1.11 32.53 0.97
C LEU A 1 -0.58 31.18 1.44
N PHE A 2 -0.40 30.98 2.73
CA PHE A 2 -0.03 29.70 3.33
C PHE A 2 -0.80 29.53 4.66
N THR A 3 -0.94 28.29 5.09
CA THR A 3 -1.57 27.95 6.38
C THR A 3 -0.48 27.79 7.47
N PRO A 4 -0.79 27.99 8.76
CA PRO A 4 0.15 27.70 9.84
C PRO A 4 0.70 26.28 9.79
N ALA A 5 -0.14 25.30 9.43
CA ALA A 5 0.28 23.90 9.27
C ALA A 5 1.44 23.72 8.28
N LEU A 6 1.54 24.56 7.25
CA LEU A 6 2.67 24.49 6.31
C LEU A 6 4.01 24.79 6.99
N VAL A 7 4.01 25.73 7.95
CA VAL A 7 5.22 26.05 8.75
C VAL A 7 5.64 24.83 9.57
N ASP A 8 4.67 24.16 10.21
CA ASP A 8 4.94 23.00 11.05
C ASP A 8 5.44 21.80 10.22
N LEU A 9 4.83 21.54 9.07
CA LEU A 9 5.20 20.43 8.19
C LEU A 9 6.56 20.64 7.53
N THR A 10 6.82 21.85 7.04
CA THR A 10 8.02 22.15 6.26
C THR A 10 9.19 22.64 7.10
N ALA A 11 8.93 23.09 8.34
CA ALA A 11 9.86 23.79 9.22
C ALA A 11 10.47 25.04 8.55
N LEU A 12 9.83 25.59 7.51
CA LEU A 12 10.28 26.81 6.86
C LEU A 12 9.93 28.03 7.73
N PRO A 13 10.84 29.03 7.83
CA PRO A 13 10.58 30.21 8.63
C PRO A 13 9.36 30.98 8.13
N ALA A 14 8.43 31.35 9.04
CA ALA A 14 7.26 32.15 8.68
C ALA A 14 7.61 33.48 7.98
N PRO A 15 8.71 34.21 8.34
CA PRO A 15 9.17 35.38 7.60
C PRO A 15 9.50 35.09 6.13
N PHE A 16 10.14 33.95 5.85
CA PHE A 16 10.42 33.53 4.47
C PHE A 16 9.14 33.33 3.66
N LEU A 17 8.17 32.60 4.20
CA LEU A 17 6.88 32.35 3.53
C LEU A 17 6.07 33.67 3.36
N SER A 18 6.14 34.56 4.35
CA SER A 18 5.46 35.87 4.31
C SER A 18 6.05 36.81 3.26
N ALA A 19 7.32 36.66 2.93
CA ALA A 19 7.99 37.40 1.86
C ALA A 19 7.53 37.03 0.44
N ARG A 20 6.61 36.04 0.32
CA ARG A 20 6.06 35.52 -0.95
C ARG A 20 7.17 35.07 -1.91
N PRO A 21 7.99 34.08 -1.53
CA PRO A 21 9.04 33.57 -2.39
C PRO A 21 8.47 33.05 -3.73
N THR A 22 9.29 33.01 -4.76
CA THR A 22 8.93 32.30 -6.00
C THR A 22 8.81 30.80 -5.71
N MET A 23 8.06 30.08 -6.55
CA MET A 23 7.94 28.61 -6.42
C MET A 23 9.31 27.91 -6.46
N VAL A 24 10.21 28.38 -7.30
CA VAL A 24 11.57 27.84 -7.39
C VAL A 24 12.31 28.06 -6.05
N SER A 25 12.26 29.28 -5.48
CA SER A 25 12.85 29.56 -4.18
C SER A 25 12.24 28.73 -3.06
N PHE A 26 10.94 28.50 -3.11
CA PHE A 26 10.23 27.65 -2.13
C PHE A 26 10.74 26.21 -2.18
N PHE A 27 10.83 25.61 -3.37
CA PHE A 27 11.35 24.25 -3.53
C PHE A 27 12.86 24.16 -3.21
N ASP A 28 13.65 25.17 -3.56
CA ASP A 28 15.06 25.23 -3.17
C ASP A 28 15.21 25.21 -1.64
N GLN A 29 14.37 25.97 -0.92
CA GLN A 29 14.41 26.01 0.53
C GLN A 29 13.91 24.70 1.18
N LEU A 30 12.89 24.04 0.59
CA LEU A 30 12.45 22.70 1.03
C LEU A 30 13.57 21.67 0.90
N ARG A 31 14.30 21.72 -0.21
CA ARG A 31 15.44 20.84 -0.44
C ARG A 31 16.56 21.10 0.57
N GLU A 32 16.96 22.35 0.75
CA GLU A 32 18.01 22.73 1.71
C GLU A 32 17.66 22.33 3.15
N SER A 33 16.37 22.40 3.48
CA SER A 33 15.84 21.96 4.79
C SER A 33 15.60 20.46 4.87
N ARG A 34 15.93 19.67 3.82
CA ARG A 34 15.66 18.22 3.72
C ARG A 34 14.19 17.86 3.97
N ARG A 35 13.29 18.72 3.50
CA ARG A 35 11.83 18.56 3.61
C ARG A 35 11.18 18.11 2.28
N MET A 36 12.01 17.66 1.35
CA MET A 36 11.60 17.00 0.12
C MET A 36 12.65 15.94 -0.25
N PRO A 37 12.30 14.96 -1.11
CA PRO A 37 13.26 13.97 -1.60
C PRO A 37 14.42 14.65 -2.34
N GLU A 38 15.62 14.08 -2.22
CA GLU A 38 16.77 14.53 -2.99
C GLU A 38 16.55 14.31 -4.49
N PRO A 39 16.87 15.29 -5.34
CA PRO A 39 16.73 15.15 -6.78
C PRO A 39 17.70 14.07 -7.30
N LYS A 40 17.24 13.26 -8.26
CA LYS A 40 18.07 12.22 -8.88
C LYS A 40 19.29 12.80 -9.60
N ASN A 41 19.18 14.04 -10.10
CA ASN A 41 20.26 14.71 -10.79
C ASN A 41 20.17 16.24 -10.60
N TYR A 42 21.07 16.80 -9.85
CA TYR A 42 21.13 18.25 -9.58
C TYR A 42 21.27 19.12 -10.84
N LYS A 43 21.84 18.58 -11.92
CA LYS A 43 21.98 19.33 -13.18
C LYS A 43 20.65 19.71 -13.79
N TYR A 44 19.62 18.88 -13.57
CA TYR A 44 18.28 19.06 -14.13
C TYR A 44 17.25 19.58 -13.12
N TRP A 45 17.69 19.90 -11.90
CA TRP A 45 16.81 20.33 -10.81
C TRP A 45 15.81 21.42 -11.21
N ARG A 46 16.29 22.48 -11.89
CA ARG A 46 15.42 23.58 -12.30
C ARG A 46 14.40 23.16 -13.34
N GLN A 47 14.74 22.23 -14.20
CA GLN A 47 13.81 21.66 -15.18
C GLN A 47 12.77 20.79 -14.48
N GLU A 48 13.17 19.93 -13.54
CA GLU A 48 12.26 19.09 -12.73
C GLU A 48 11.24 19.98 -11.99
N ILE A 49 11.68 21.07 -11.37
CA ILE A 49 10.75 22.00 -10.69
C ILE A 49 9.81 22.71 -11.69
N ALA A 50 10.27 23.08 -12.85
CA ALA A 50 9.40 23.66 -13.87
C ALA A 50 8.32 22.67 -14.33
N GLU A 51 8.66 21.40 -14.49
CA GLU A 51 7.73 20.33 -14.82
C GLU A 51 6.70 20.09 -13.70
N VAL A 52 7.14 20.09 -12.42
CA VAL A 52 6.26 20.00 -11.25
C VAL A 52 5.25 21.17 -11.24
N ILE A 53 5.71 22.39 -11.44
CA ILE A 53 4.85 23.59 -11.47
C ILE A 53 3.85 23.50 -12.63
N ALA A 54 4.29 23.10 -13.82
CA ALA A 54 3.42 22.93 -14.97
C ALA A 54 2.35 21.86 -14.73
N ALA A 55 2.74 20.70 -14.23
CA ALA A 55 1.82 19.61 -13.89
C ALA A 55 0.82 20.00 -12.79
N ALA A 56 1.26 20.79 -11.80
CA ALA A 56 0.38 21.30 -10.75
C ALA A 56 -0.61 22.35 -11.28
N THR A 57 -0.18 23.20 -12.20
CA THR A 57 -1.04 24.18 -12.87
C THR A 57 -2.12 23.49 -13.70
N ASP A 58 -1.82 22.36 -14.32
CA ASP A 58 -2.78 21.52 -15.05
C ASP A 58 -3.63 20.62 -14.11
N GLY A 59 -3.40 20.64 -12.81
CA GLY A 59 -4.12 19.83 -11.83
C GLY A 59 -3.76 18.34 -11.84
N ARG A 60 -2.69 17.96 -12.54
CA ARG A 60 -2.24 16.56 -12.70
C ARG A 60 -1.13 16.15 -11.75
N TYR A 61 -0.56 17.09 -10.98
CA TYR A 61 0.52 16.78 -10.07
C TYR A 61 0.01 16.13 -8.80
N GLN A 62 0.41 14.87 -8.61
CA GLN A 62 0.24 14.12 -7.37
C GLN A 62 1.44 13.22 -7.16
N GLU A 63 2.09 13.34 -6.02
CA GLU A 63 3.29 12.57 -5.68
C GLU A 63 3.33 12.26 -4.19
N THR A 64 4.03 11.18 -3.83
CA THR A 64 4.31 10.81 -2.44
C THR A 64 5.79 10.99 -2.19
N TRP A 65 6.13 11.84 -1.21
CA TRP A 65 7.49 12.10 -0.80
C TRP A 65 7.84 11.31 0.45
N SER A 66 8.84 10.44 0.36
CA SER A 66 9.43 9.77 1.51
C SER A 66 10.72 10.49 1.88
N LEU A 67 10.77 11.00 3.11
CA LEU A 67 11.90 11.79 3.60
C LEU A 67 12.87 10.90 4.38
N GLU A 68 14.14 11.31 4.45
CA GLU A 68 15.19 10.60 5.18
C GLU A 68 14.91 10.46 6.69
N ASN A 69 14.15 11.39 7.26
CA ASN A 69 13.73 11.35 8.66
C ASN A 69 12.58 10.37 8.95
N GLY A 70 12.14 9.60 7.94
CA GLY A 70 11.06 8.62 8.03
C GLY A 70 9.65 9.18 7.85
N GLN A 71 9.48 10.50 7.67
CA GLN A 71 8.19 11.09 7.35
C GLN A 71 7.80 10.82 5.90
N THR A 72 6.50 10.73 5.65
CA THR A 72 5.94 10.53 4.32
C THR A 72 4.84 11.56 4.08
N TYR A 73 4.99 12.34 3.01
CA TYR A 73 4.03 13.37 2.63
C TYR A 73 3.34 13.04 1.31
N SER A 74 2.05 13.30 1.25
CA SER A 74 1.28 13.34 0.00
C SER A 74 1.24 14.78 -0.50
N ILE A 75 1.71 15.01 -1.72
CA ILE A 75 1.76 16.33 -2.34
C ILE A 75 0.81 16.34 -3.52
N ARG A 76 -0.11 17.30 -3.53
CA ARG A 76 -1.03 17.51 -4.67
C ARG A 76 -0.99 18.95 -5.12
N GLY A 77 -0.78 19.17 -6.41
CA GLY A 77 -0.86 20.48 -7.06
C GLY A 77 -2.18 20.65 -7.80
N ARG A 78 -2.82 21.80 -7.63
CA ARG A 78 -4.09 22.11 -8.31
C ARG A 78 -4.12 23.57 -8.79
N PRO A 79 -4.77 23.85 -9.93
CA PRO A 79 -5.02 25.22 -10.33
C PRO A 79 -5.98 25.91 -9.36
N HIS A 80 -5.71 27.19 -9.08
CA HIS A 80 -6.59 28.06 -8.30
C HIS A 80 -7.38 28.99 -9.23
N PRO A 81 -8.62 29.38 -8.89
CA PRO A 81 -9.47 30.25 -9.74
C PRO A 81 -8.80 31.56 -10.18
N ASP A 82 -7.89 32.11 -9.37
CA ASP A 82 -7.18 33.36 -9.65
C ASP A 82 -5.98 33.17 -10.61
N GLY A 83 -5.84 32.00 -11.25
CA GLY A 83 -4.70 31.67 -12.11
C GLY A 83 -3.42 31.29 -11.34
N ALA A 84 -3.46 31.21 -10.01
CA ALA A 84 -2.37 30.72 -9.20
C ALA A 84 -2.38 29.19 -9.13
N THR A 85 -1.29 28.60 -8.63
CA THR A 85 -1.20 27.17 -8.36
C THR A 85 -1.21 26.94 -6.86
N ALA A 86 -2.09 26.05 -6.37
CA ALA A 86 -2.15 25.65 -4.99
C ALA A 86 -1.49 24.27 -4.80
N PHE A 87 -0.66 24.16 -3.76
CA PHE A 87 -0.09 22.88 -3.33
C PHE A 87 -0.70 22.47 -1.97
N LEU A 88 -1.24 21.27 -1.92
CA LEU A 88 -1.67 20.64 -0.69
C LEU A 88 -0.59 19.64 -0.27
N ILE A 89 -0.08 19.80 0.93
CA ILE A 89 0.91 18.92 1.55
C ILE A 89 0.26 18.28 2.77
N GLU A 90 0.16 16.96 2.78
CA GLU A 90 -0.45 16.17 3.86
C GLU A 90 0.58 15.20 4.43
N ASP A 91 0.73 15.16 5.75
CA ASP A 91 1.52 14.13 6.43
C ASP A 91 0.70 12.84 6.49
N ILE A 92 1.14 11.81 5.76
CA ILE A 92 0.53 10.49 5.71
C ILE A 92 1.42 9.43 6.37
N THR A 93 2.35 9.84 7.22
CA THR A 93 3.33 8.94 7.85
C THR A 93 2.65 7.85 8.67
N ALA A 94 1.63 8.22 9.45
CA ALA A 94 0.92 7.27 10.31
C ALA A 94 0.17 6.22 9.48
N GLU A 95 -0.51 6.62 8.41
CA GLU A 95 -1.26 5.73 7.52
C GLU A 95 -0.34 4.75 6.79
N VAL A 96 0.78 5.25 6.26
CA VAL A 96 1.78 4.42 5.55
C VAL A 96 2.44 3.45 6.52
N THR A 97 2.79 3.90 7.73
CA THR A 97 3.40 3.06 8.75
C THR A 97 2.45 1.96 9.21
N LEU A 98 1.19 2.31 9.49
CA LEU A 98 0.16 1.34 9.88
C LEU A 98 -0.04 0.28 8.79
N THR A 99 -0.17 0.70 7.55
CA THR A 99 -0.34 -0.21 6.41
C THR A 99 0.86 -1.15 6.26
N ARG A 100 2.08 -0.62 6.40
CA ARG A 100 3.31 -1.42 6.33
C ARG A 100 3.39 -2.45 7.45
N ASN A 101 3.10 -2.03 8.69
CA ASN A 101 3.13 -2.91 9.85
C ASN A 101 2.10 -4.02 9.73
N PHE A 102 0.88 -3.69 9.29
CA PHE A 102 -0.17 -4.68 9.06
C PHE A 102 0.22 -5.72 7.99
N ARG A 103 0.82 -5.28 6.89
CA ARG A 103 1.34 -6.19 5.86
C ARG A 103 2.45 -7.09 6.40
N ALA A 104 3.41 -6.52 7.13
CA ALA A 104 4.50 -7.29 7.72
C ALA A 104 3.99 -8.35 8.72
N GLU A 105 2.97 -8.03 9.53
CA GLU A 105 2.34 -8.96 10.46
C GLU A 105 1.63 -10.11 9.73
N LEU A 106 0.91 -9.80 8.64
CA LEU A 106 0.28 -10.83 7.80
C LEU A 106 1.32 -11.75 7.16
N GLU A 107 2.39 -11.19 6.58
CA GLU A 107 3.48 -11.95 5.96
C GLU A 107 4.18 -12.85 6.99
N GLN A 108 4.41 -12.34 8.20
CA GLN A 108 5.00 -13.13 9.29
C GLN A 108 4.09 -14.29 9.71
N SER A 109 2.79 -14.04 9.85
CA SER A 109 1.80 -15.08 10.19
C SER A 109 1.73 -16.15 9.10
N GLN A 110 1.71 -15.76 7.83
CA GLN A 110 1.75 -16.69 6.70
C GLN A 110 3.03 -17.53 6.69
N SER A 111 4.18 -16.89 6.91
CA SER A 111 5.48 -17.59 6.96
C SER A 111 5.56 -18.62 8.10
N LEU A 112 4.89 -18.38 9.23
CA LEU A 112 4.80 -19.36 10.31
C LEU A 112 3.94 -20.56 9.92
N LEU A 113 2.80 -20.32 9.28
CA LEU A 113 1.92 -21.40 8.80
C LEU A 113 2.59 -22.22 7.68
N ASP A 114 3.40 -21.60 6.83
CA ASP A 114 4.16 -22.28 5.77
C ASP A 114 5.28 -23.21 6.31
N LYS A 115 5.70 -23.04 7.57
CA LYS A 115 6.68 -23.93 8.24
C LYS A 115 6.05 -25.16 8.86
N LEU A 116 4.72 -25.23 8.96
CA LEU A 116 4.04 -26.40 9.47
C LEU A 116 4.11 -27.54 8.45
N GLU A 117 4.40 -28.74 8.92
CA GLU A 117 4.39 -29.97 8.11
C GLU A 117 2.96 -30.42 7.79
N ASP A 118 2.00 -30.04 8.63
CA ASP A 118 0.59 -30.30 8.42
C ASP A 118 -0.03 -29.33 7.41
N GLY A 119 -0.84 -29.86 6.49
CA GLY A 119 -1.58 -29.07 5.52
C GLY A 119 -2.70 -28.26 6.17
N PHE A 120 -2.61 -26.93 6.09
CA PHE A 120 -3.58 -25.99 6.65
C PHE A 120 -4.32 -25.26 5.53
N ALA A 121 -5.66 -25.20 5.62
CA ALA A 121 -6.52 -24.50 4.66
C ALA A 121 -7.65 -23.76 5.37
N VAL A 122 -7.97 -22.56 4.88
CA VAL A 122 -9.09 -21.74 5.36
C VAL A 122 -10.09 -21.55 4.23
N PHE A 123 -11.35 -21.84 4.56
CA PHE A 123 -12.48 -21.59 3.67
C PHE A 123 -13.34 -20.46 4.23
N SER A 124 -13.90 -19.64 3.34
CA SER A 124 -14.89 -18.63 3.71
C SER A 124 -16.22 -19.29 4.14
N ALA A 125 -17.12 -18.50 4.72
CA ALA A 125 -18.48 -18.97 5.06
C ALA A 125 -19.29 -19.44 3.83
N SER A 126 -18.91 -19.00 2.62
CA SER A 126 -19.47 -19.49 1.36
C SER A 126 -18.80 -20.78 0.83
N GLY A 127 -17.82 -21.32 1.57
CA GLY A 127 -17.10 -22.53 1.19
C GLY A 127 -16.02 -22.33 0.11
N VAL A 128 -15.53 -21.11 -0.08
CA VAL A 128 -14.43 -20.81 -1.01
C VAL A 128 -13.09 -20.84 -0.27
N LEU A 129 -12.08 -21.54 -0.82
CA LEU A 129 -10.72 -21.57 -0.29
C LEU A 129 -10.09 -20.18 -0.40
N THR A 130 -9.81 -19.57 0.74
CA THR A 130 -9.24 -18.21 0.85
C THR A 130 -7.76 -18.19 1.20
N PHE A 131 -7.29 -19.24 1.85
CA PHE A 131 -5.88 -19.36 2.24
C PHE A 131 -5.51 -20.84 2.37
N CYS A 132 -4.26 -21.17 2.07
CA CYS A 132 -3.64 -22.44 2.45
C CYS A 132 -2.12 -22.30 2.60
N ASN A 133 -1.53 -23.14 3.47
CA ASN A 133 -0.09 -23.15 3.67
C ASN A 133 0.65 -24.00 2.61
N ALA A 134 1.98 -23.95 2.62
CA ALA A 134 2.84 -24.66 1.69
C ALA A 134 2.59 -26.17 1.71
N ALA A 135 2.47 -26.78 2.89
CA ALA A 135 2.22 -28.21 3.04
C ALA A 135 0.91 -28.65 2.38
N TYR A 136 -0.16 -27.85 2.52
CA TYR A 136 -1.44 -28.11 1.84
C TYR A 136 -1.29 -28.02 0.33
N ARG A 137 -0.64 -26.96 -0.18
CA ARG A 137 -0.38 -26.80 -1.63
C ARG A 137 0.40 -27.96 -2.20
N ASP A 138 1.42 -28.41 -1.48
CA ASP A 138 2.26 -29.53 -1.93
C ASP A 138 1.53 -30.86 -1.91
N GLN A 139 0.71 -31.09 -0.88
CA GLN A 139 -0.06 -32.32 -0.72
C GLN A 139 -1.20 -32.43 -1.73
N TRP A 140 -2.00 -31.37 -1.86
CA TRP A 140 -3.27 -31.42 -2.60
C TRP A 140 -3.20 -30.76 -3.98
N LYS A 141 -2.11 -30.06 -4.30
CA LYS A 141 -1.91 -29.32 -5.58
C LYS A 141 -2.99 -28.29 -5.86
N GLN A 142 -3.54 -27.70 -4.79
CA GLN A 142 -4.53 -26.64 -4.82
C GLN A 142 -3.92 -25.37 -4.25
N ASP A 143 -3.98 -24.27 -5.00
CA ASP A 143 -3.44 -22.96 -4.63
C ASP A 143 -4.42 -21.87 -5.06
N PRO A 144 -5.09 -21.18 -4.12
CA PRO A 144 -6.07 -20.16 -4.46
C PRO A 144 -5.45 -18.96 -5.19
N ASP A 145 -4.16 -18.66 -4.94
CA ASP A 145 -3.47 -17.52 -5.55
C ASP A 145 -3.09 -17.77 -7.02
N LYS A 146 -2.99 -19.04 -7.42
CA LYS A 146 -2.63 -19.46 -8.79
C LYS A 146 -3.80 -19.97 -9.61
N SER A 147 -4.95 -20.16 -8.99
CA SER A 147 -6.14 -20.65 -9.66
C SER A 147 -6.87 -19.53 -10.37
N PHE A 148 -7.23 -19.73 -11.64
CA PHE A 148 -8.07 -18.80 -12.40
C PHE A 148 -9.54 -18.81 -11.95
N ALA A 149 -10.00 -19.88 -11.28
CA ALA A 149 -11.33 -20.01 -10.75
C ALA A 149 -11.29 -20.21 -9.23
N GLU A 150 -12.35 -19.80 -8.55
CA GLU A 150 -12.51 -20.05 -7.13
C GLU A 150 -12.51 -21.56 -6.85
N ILE A 151 -11.72 -21.97 -5.86
CA ILE A 151 -11.70 -23.38 -5.40
C ILE A 151 -12.72 -23.51 -4.29
N THR A 152 -13.78 -24.25 -4.54
CA THR A 152 -14.80 -24.48 -3.51
C THR A 152 -14.45 -25.69 -2.62
N ILE A 153 -15.07 -25.77 -1.43
CA ILE A 153 -14.92 -26.94 -0.54
C ILE A 153 -15.27 -28.24 -1.26
N ASN A 154 -16.27 -28.24 -2.14
CA ASN A 154 -16.65 -29.41 -2.92
C ASN A 154 -15.54 -29.82 -3.91
N ASP A 155 -14.87 -28.86 -4.53
CA ASP A 155 -13.74 -29.13 -5.42
C ASP A 155 -12.56 -29.68 -4.63
N ALA A 156 -12.30 -29.11 -3.44
CA ALA A 156 -11.25 -29.58 -2.53
C ALA A 156 -11.52 -31.03 -2.11
N ILE A 157 -12.73 -31.35 -1.67
CA ILE A 157 -13.13 -32.71 -1.28
C ILE A 157 -12.96 -33.70 -2.42
N ARG A 158 -13.33 -33.37 -3.67
CA ARG A 158 -13.09 -34.24 -4.83
C ARG A 158 -11.61 -34.57 -5.00
N VAL A 159 -10.72 -33.61 -4.80
CA VAL A 159 -9.28 -33.83 -4.89
C VAL A 159 -8.82 -34.72 -3.73
N TRP A 160 -9.25 -34.42 -2.50
CA TRP A 160 -8.91 -35.20 -1.31
C TRP A 160 -9.38 -36.66 -1.43
N GLN A 161 -10.61 -36.87 -1.87
CA GLN A 161 -11.13 -38.22 -2.12
C GLN A 161 -10.37 -39.02 -3.18
N LYS A 162 -9.90 -38.33 -4.22
CA LYS A 162 -9.10 -38.92 -5.29
C LYS A 162 -7.70 -39.32 -4.85
N MET A 163 -7.13 -38.56 -3.92
CA MET A 163 -5.74 -38.71 -3.49
C MET A 163 -5.57 -39.44 -2.15
N SER A 164 -6.66 -39.73 -1.44
CA SER A 164 -6.66 -40.43 -0.15
C SER A 164 -7.44 -41.73 -0.21
N ALA A 165 -7.32 -42.54 0.85
CA ALA A 165 -8.16 -43.74 1.01
C ALA A 165 -9.63 -43.35 1.16
N ALA A 166 -10.54 -44.24 0.73
CA ALA A 166 -11.96 -44.03 0.86
C ALA A 166 -12.37 -43.77 2.31
N ASN A 167 -13.05 -42.66 2.57
CA ASN A 167 -13.50 -42.25 3.90
C ASN A 167 -14.96 -41.73 3.81
N PRO A 168 -15.89 -42.27 4.63
CA PRO A 168 -17.29 -41.85 4.62
C PRO A 168 -17.53 -40.44 5.21
N LEU A 169 -16.54 -39.79 5.81
CA LEU A 169 -16.67 -38.50 6.48
C LEU A 169 -16.67 -37.26 5.53
N TRP A 170 -16.37 -37.44 4.25
CA TRP A 170 -16.26 -36.31 3.31
C TRP A 170 -17.54 -35.44 3.17
N PRO A 171 -18.77 -35.98 3.21
CA PRO A 171 -19.96 -35.13 3.22
C PRO A 171 -20.06 -34.26 4.47
N ASP A 172 -19.73 -34.83 5.63
CA ASP A 172 -19.81 -34.13 6.91
C ASP A 172 -18.76 -32.95 6.97
N VAL A 173 -17.61 -33.14 6.33
CA VAL A 173 -16.60 -32.07 6.24
C VAL A 173 -17.14 -30.84 5.50
N ALA A 174 -17.89 -31.04 4.41
CA ALA A 174 -18.49 -29.92 3.67
C ALA A 174 -19.53 -29.16 4.52
N GLU A 175 -20.36 -29.89 5.29
CA GLU A 175 -21.39 -29.30 6.16
C GLU A 175 -20.72 -28.46 7.29
N VAL A 176 -19.69 -29.00 7.93
CA VAL A 176 -18.93 -28.29 8.99
C VAL A 176 -18.30 -27.03 8.45
N VAL A 177 -17.62 -27.08 7.30
CA VAL A 177 -16.95 -25.91 6.70
C VAL A 177 -17.95 -24.80 6.33
N MET A 178 -19.15 -25.18 5.87
CA MET A 178 -20.19 -24.20 5.54
C MET A 178 -21.02 -23.76 6.75
N GLY A 179 -20.69 -24.20 7.96
CA GLY A 179 -21.39 -23.82 9.19
C GLY A 179 -22.83 -24.35 9.25
N ARG A 180 -23.11 -25.48 8.59
CA ARG A 180 -24.42 -26.12 8.54
C ARG A 180 -24.52 -27.39 9.43
N GLY A 181 -23.43 -27.67 10.17
CA GLY A 181 -23.32 -28.76 11.13
C GLY A 181 -23.66 -28.36 12.55
#